data_5bc5a9a2217ebe0acbc9dce0da5af368
#
_entry.id   5bc5a9a2217ebe0acbc9dce0da5af368
#
_cell.length_a   1.000
_cell.length_b   1.000
_cell.length_c   1.000
_cell.angle_alpha   90.00
_cell.angle_beta   90.00
_cell.angle_gamma   90.00
#
_symmetry.space_group_name_H-M   'P 1'
#
loop_
_entity.id
_entity.type
_entity.pdbx_description
1 polymer ?
#
loop_
_entity_poly.entity_id
_entity_poly.type
_entity_poly.pdbx_seq_one_letter_code
_entity_poly.pdbx_strand_id
1 'polypeptide(L)'
;RIYGKKQVDILQQILFYKELGMSLDEIKEIIQNPNFDRINALKEHKIKLLEKRKQIDMLLDNVERTLLSVDGGCKMSDKEKFKGFKKSVIDENEKKYGKEIRSKYGDETIDKSNEKFMKMSEEEYNEAEALAKEIIEQLIEAKKIGDPSSKEAKALAELHKKWLCIYWDKYSKEAHVGVAQMYVYDEIFKEYYDKHGDGLAEFL
;
A
#
# COMPACT_ATOMS: atom_id res chain seq x y z
N ARG A 1 38.74 17.07 8.90
CA ARG A 1 38.08 16.58 10.12
C ARG A 1 38.41 15.11 10.27
N ILE A 2 39.01 14.73 11.41
CA ILE A 2 39.33 13.32 11.71
C ILE A 2 38.15 12.79 12.52
N TYR A 3 37.47 11.77 11.99
CA TYR A 3 36.39 11.09 12.69
C TYR A 3 36.96 9.94 13.50
N GLY A 4 36.62 9.84 14.79
CA GLY A 4 36.98 8.72 15.63
C GLY A 4 36.11 7.49 15.36
N LYS A 5 36.49 6.34 15.91
CA LYS A 5 35.80 5.05 15.69
C LYS A 5 34.30 5.12 16.00
N LYS A 6 33.90 5.79 17.08
CA LYS A 6 32.49 5.96 17.44
C LYS A 6 31.69 6.71 16.38
N GLN A 7 32.25 7.76 15.78
CA GLN A 7 31.58 8.53 14.72
C GLN A 7 31.43 7.71 13.44
N VAL A 8 32.42 6.89 13.12
CA VAL A 8 32.36 5.98 11.96
C VAL A 8 31.27 4.91 12.18
N ASP A 9 31.19 4.36 13.39
CA ASP A 9 30.17 3.37 13.77
C ASP A 9 28.75 3.97 13.67
N ILE A 10 28.55 5.21 14.12
CA ILE A 10 27.27 5.93 13.99
C ILE A 10 26.95 6.20 12.52
N LEU A 11 27.91 6.67 11.74
CA LEU A 11 27.72 6.91 10.32
C LEU A 11 27.30 5.63 9.58
N GLN A 12 27.93 4.50 9.89
CA GLN A 12 27.55 3.21 9.31
C GLN A 12 26.08 2.86 9.63
N GLN A 13 25.62 3.08 10.85
CA GLN A 13 24.21 2.88 11.23
C GLN A 13 23.28 3.79 10.45
N ILE A 14 23.61 5.08 10.33
CA ILE A 14 22.83 6.04 9.54
C ILE A 14 22.69 5.54 8.11
N LEU A 15 23.79 5.09 7.48
CA LEU A 15 23.77 4.57 6.11
C LEU A 15 22.89 3.32 5.97
N PHE A 16 22.94 2.40 6.95
CA PHE A 16 22.10 1.21 6.94
C PHE A 16 20.61 1.56 7.00
N TYR A 17 20.20 2.49 7.86
CA TYR A 17 18.81 2.92 7.92
C TYR A 17 18.37 3.70 6.69
N LYS A 18 19.26 4.51 6.10
CA LYS A 18 19.01 5.19 4.81
C LYS A 18 18.74 4.20 3.69
N GLU A 19 19.50 3.11 3.62
CA GLU A 19 19.31 2.05 2.62
C GLU A 19 17.93 1.36 2.75
N LEU A 20 17.34 1.35 3.95
CA LEU A 20 15.99 0.89 4.20
C LEU A 20 14.91 1.94 3.89
N GLY A 21 15.32 3.13 3.41
CA GLY A 21 14.40 4.21 3.04
C GLY A 21 13.89 5.04 4.21
N MET A 22 14.53 4.95 5.40
CA MET A 22 14.15 5.78 6.54
C MET A 22 14.57 7.24 6.35
N SER A 23 13.76 8.17 6.85
CA SER A 23 14.08 9.59 6.89
C SER A 23 15.21 9.88 7.89
N LEU A 24 15.90 11.00 7.72
CA LEU A 24 16.97 11.42 8.65
C LEU A 24 16.44 11.73 10.05
N ASP A 25 15.19 12.19 10.16
CA ASP A 25 14.58 12.51 11.44
C ASP A 25 14.26 11.24 12.23
N GLU A 26 13.66 10.22 11.60
CA GLU A 26 13.46 8.89 12.21
C GLU A 26 14.78 8.27 12.67
N ILE A 27 15.82 8.34 11.82
CA ILE A 27 17.15 7.81 12.15
C ILE A 27 17.74 8.55 13.35
N LYS A 28 17.57 9.86 13.42
CA LYS A 28 18.04 10.69 14.52
C LYS A 28 17.38 10.29 15.83
N GLU A 29 16.07 10.10 15.84
CA GLU A 29 15.32 9.65 17.03
C GLU A 29 15.82 8.29 17.54
N ILE A 30 16.02 7.34 16.62
CA ILE A 30 16.53 6.00 16.95
C ILE A 30 17.92 6.08 17.57
N ILE A 31 18.86 6.80 16.96
CA ILE A 31 20.26 6.85 17.39
C ILE A 31 20.43 7.65 18.68
N GLN A 32 19.59 8.66 18.93
CA GLN A 32 19.62 9.47 20.13
C GLN A 32 18.89 8.83 21.32
N ASN A 33 18.20 7.72 21.14
CA ASN A 33 17.53 7.02 22.24
C ASN A 33 18.57 6.48 23.24
N PRO A 34 18.48 6.81 24.53
CA PRO A 34 19.41 6.31 25.56
C PRO A 34 19.43 4.78 25.68
N ASN A 35 18.33 4.12 25.31
CA ASN A 35 18.17 2.66 25.33
C ASN A 35 18.49 2.02 23.98
N PHE A 36 19.19 2.71 23.09
CA PHE A 36 19.50 2.21 21.75
C PHE A 36 20.44 0.99 21.82
N ASP A 37 19.91 -0.18 21.50
CA ASP A 37 20.69 -1.41 21.36
C ASP A 37 21.17 -1.61 19.91
N ARG A 38 22.43 -1.27 19.68
CA ARG A 38 23.10 -1.39 18.38
C ARG A 38 23.08 -2.82 17.85
N ILE A 39 23.23 -3.83 18.72
CA ILE A 39 23.30 -5.23 18.29
C ILE A 39 21.93 -5.68 17.79
N ASN A 40 20.88 -5.34 18.53
CA ASN A 40 19.51 -5.64 18.13
C ASN A 40 19.14 -4.92 16.84
N ALA A 41 19.48 -3.64 16.71
CA ALA A 41 19.27 -2.84 15.52
C ALA A 41 19.94 -3.45 14.27
N LEU A 42 21.17 -3.97 14.39
CA LEU A 42 21.87 -4.67 13.30
C LEU A 42 21.20 -6.01 12.95
N LYS A 43 20.66 -6.74 13.92
CA LYS A 43 19.90 -7.97 13.66
C LYS A 43 18.62 -7.69 12.89
N GLU A 44 17.86 -6.68 13.31
CA GLU A 44 16.64 -6.23 12.62
C GLU A 44 16.96 -5.75 11.19
N HIS A 45 18.02 -4.98 11.04
CA HIS A 45 18.49 -4.55 9.72
C HIS A 45 18.81 -5.73 8.80
N LYS A 46 19.54 -6.74 9.33
CA LYS A 46 19.84 -7.97 8.59
C LYS A 46 18.56 -8.69 8.14
N ILE A 47 17.56 -8.80 9.00
CA ILE A 47 16.26 -9.41 8.66
C ILE A 47 15.62 -8.68 7.49
N LYS A 48 15.50 -7.34 7.58
CA LYS A 48 14.92 -6.50 6.51
C LYS A 48 15.68 -6.61 5.18
N LEU A 49 17.01 -6.70 5.22
CA LEU A 49 17.82 -6.93 4.02
C LEU A 49 17.60 -8.32 3.41
N LEU A 50 17.40 -9.35 4.22
CA LEU A 50 17.06 -10.69 3.73
C LEU A 50 15.68 -10.72 3.08
N GLU A 51 14.72 -10.00 3.62
CA GLU A 51 13.38 -9.83 3.02
C GLU A 51 13.48 -9.10 1.68
N LYS A 52 14.21 -7.98 1.63
CA LYS A 52 14.46 -7.23 0.39
C LYS A 52 15.16 -8.09 -0.67
N ARG A 53 16.15 -8.90 -0.27
CA ARG A 53 16.79 -9.85 -1.18
C ARG A 53 15.81 -10.86 -1.74
N LYS A 54 14.97 -11.47 -0.89
CA LYS A 54 13.94 -12.41 -1.34
C LYS A 54 12.96 -11.77 -2.35
N GLN A 55 12.62 -10.51 -2.15
CA GLN A 55 11.78 -9.75 -3.08
C GLN A 55 12.47 -9.53 -4.43
N ILE A 56 13.76 -9.14 -4.40
CA ILE A 56 14.57 -8.98 -5.61
C ILE A 56 14.72 -10.32 -6.36
N ASP A 57 14.97 -11.42 -5.66
CA ASP A 57 15.07 -12.76 -6.24
C ASP A 57 13.77 -13.15 -6.98
N MET A 58 12.59 -12.82 -6.40
CA MET A 58 11.29 -13.06 -7.07
C MET A 58 11.10 -12.20 -8.31
N LEU A 59 11.55 -10.94 -8.29
CA LEU A 59 11.47 -10.06 -9.46
C LEU A 59 12.41 -10.54 -10.58
N LEU A 60 13.59 -11.02 -10.23
CA LEU A 60 14.53 -11.61 -11.19
C LEU A 60 13.95 -12.88 -11.83
N ASP A 61 13.39 -13.80 -11.04
CA ASP A 61 12.70 -14.99 -11.55
C ASP A 61 11.57 -14.61 -12.53
N ASN A 62 10.79 -13.57 -12.20
CA ASN A 62 9.75 -13.04 -13.10
C ASN A 62 10.33 -12.51 -14.43
N VAL A 63 11.43 -11.77 -14.38
CA VAL A 63 12.10 -11.25 -15.57
C VAL A 63 12.65 -12.41 -16.43
N GLU A 64 13.32 -13.38 -15.81
CA GLU A 64 13.88 -14.55 -16.48
C GLU A 64 12.80 -15.38 -17.17
N ARG A 65 11.68 -15.64 -16.48
CA ARG A 65 10.53 -16.36 -17.04
C ARG A 65 9.87 -15.58 -18.18
N THR A 66 9.82 -14.24 -18.07
CA THR A 66 9.27 -13.38 -19.14
C THR A 66 10.17 -13.47 -20.38
N LEU A 67 11.49 -13.43 -20.21
CA LEU A 67 12.45 -13.59 -21.31
C LEU A 67 12.27 -14.96 -22.00
N LEU A 68 12.18 -16.05 -21.22
CA LEU A 68 11.92 -17.39 -21.77
C LEU A 68 10.57 -17.48 -22.51
N SER A 69 9.57 -16.74 -22.06
CA SER A 69 8.25 -16.69 -22.72
C SER A 69 8.31 -15.94 -24.05
N VAL A 70 9.11 -14.90 -24.16
CA VAL A 70 9.34 -14.15 -25.41
C VAL A 70 10.07 -14.99 -26.45
N ASP A 71 11.05 -15.79 -25.99
CA ASP A 71 11.83 -16.72 -26.85
C ASP A 71 11.06 -17.99 -27.23
N GLY A 72 9.76 -18.09 -26.89
CA GLY A 72 8.88 -19.21 -27.28
C GLY A 72 9.02 -20.47 -26.41
N GLY A 73 9.73 -20.40 -25.28
CA GLY A 73 10.05 -21.56 -24.44
C GLY A 73 8.99 -21.96 -23.41
N CYS A 74 8.24 -21.04 -22.85
CA CYS A 74 7.20 -21.32 -21.86
C CYS A 74 6.16 -20.19 -21.79
N LYS A 75 4.86 -20.54 -21.84
CA LYS A 75 3.81 -19.54 -21.61
C LYS A 75 3.69 -19.27 -20.12
N MET A 76 4.06 -18.08 -19.71
CA MET A 76 3.77 -17.58 -18.37
C MET A 76 2.28 -17.22 -18.26
N SER A 77 1.61 -17.66 -17.22
CA SER A 77 0.28 -17.17 -16.92
C SER A 77 0.34 -15.71 -16.44
N ASP A 78 -0.71 -14.94 -16.72
CA ASP A 78 -0.77 -13.53 -16.29
C ASP A 78 -0.65 -13.41 -14.76
N LYS A 79 -1.18 -14.37 -14.03
CA LYS A 79 -1.04 -14.47 -12.56
C LYS A 79 0.41 -14.55 -12.10
N GLU A 80 1.27 -15.25 -12.84
CA GLU A 80 2.70 -15.37 -12.51
C GLU A 80 3.46 -14.08 -12.84
N LYS A 81 3.11 -13.40 -13.95
CA LYS A 81 3.71 -12.12 -14.33
C LYS A 81 3.51 -11.03 -13.27
N PHE A 82 2.31 -10.99 -12.67
CA PHE A 82 1.94 -9.94 -11.72
C PHE A 82 2.25 -10.27 -10.24
N LYS A 83 2.69 -11.49 -9.93
CA LYS A 83 2.93 -11.92 -8.54
C LYS A 83 3.96 -11.07 -7.79
N GLY A 84 5.08 -10.76 -8.43
CA GLY A 84 6.13 -9.91 -7.84
C GLY A 84 5.66 -8.47 -7.63
N PHE A 85 4.92 -7.92 -8.61
CA PHE A 85 4.34 -6.58 -8.52
C PHE A 85 3.33 -6.45 -7.37
N LYS A 86 2.41 -7.41 -7.25
CA LYS A 86 1.41 -7.39 -6.16
C LYS A 86 2.04 -7.42 -4.78
N LYS A 87 3.08 -8.24 -4.62
CA LYS A 87 3.80 -8.30 -3.35
C LYS A 87 4.46 -6.97 -3.02
N SER A 88 5.05 -6.30 -3.98
CA SER A 88 5.64 -4.97 -3.80
C SER A 88 4.59 -3.95 -3.34
N VAL A 89 3.41 -3.96 -3.95
CA VAL A 89 2.29 -3.07 -3.56
C VAL A 89 1.85 -3.33 -2.11
N ILE A 90 1.71 -4.60 -1.71
CA ILE A 90 1.37 -4.96 -0.33
C ILE A 90 2.45 -4.48 0.63
N ASP A 91 3.72 -4.77 0.34
CA ASP A 91 4.84 -4.43 1.22
C ASP A 91 4.96 -2.89 1.40
N GLU A 92 4.72 -2.10 0.34
CA GLU A 92 4.68 -0.65 0.42
C GLU A 92 3.50 -0.14 1.25
N ASN A 93 2.32 -0.72 1.07
CA ASN A 93 1.13 -0.36 1.83
C ASN A 93 1.29 -0.70 3.32
N GLU A 94 1.78 -1.90 3.63
CA GLU A 94 2.09 -2.32 5.00
C GLU A 94 3.15 -1.41 5.65
N LYS A 95 4.15 -0.98 4.90
CA LYS A 95 5.18 -0.05 5.41
C LYS A 95 4.59 1.32 5.76
N LYS A 96 3.67 1.83 4.94
CA LYS A 96 3.07 3.17 5.13
C LYS A 96 1.97 3.16 6.18
N TYR A 97 1.07 2.17 6.12
CA TYR A 97 -0.19 2.18 6.85
C TYR A 97 -0.39 0.96 7.74
N GLY A 98 0.46 -0.09 7.64
CA GLY A 98 0.23 -1.38 8.27
C GLY A 98 -0.01 -1.29 9.78
N LYS A 99 0.76 -0.46 10.49
CA LYS A 99 0.60 -0.29 11.94
C LYS A 99 -0.78 0.28 12.32
N GLU A 100 -1.25 1.26 11.56
CA GLU A 100 -2.53 1.93 11.81
C GLU A 100 -3.71 1.03 11.45
N ILE A 101 -3.71 0.48 10.23
CA ILE A 101 -4.81 -0.37 9.74
C ILE A 101 -4.94 -1.66 10.54
N ARG A 102 -3.83 -2.27 10.97
CA ARG A 102 -3.82 -3.46 11.82
C ARG A 102 -4.35 -3.16 13.21
N SER A 103 -4.00 -2.02 13.80
CA SER A 103 -4.57 -1.56 15.08
C SER A 103 -6.08 -1.32 15.00
N LYS A 104 -6.58 -0.81 13.87
CA LYS A 104 -7.98 -0.43 13.67
C LYS A 104 -8.87 -1.61 13.26
N TYR A 105 -8.38 -2.49 12.38
CA TYR A 105 -9.18 -3.55 11.76
C TYR A 105 -8.76 -4.97 12.16
N GLY A 106 -7.67 -5.12 12.88
CA GLY A 106 -7.10 -6.40 13.31
C GLY A 106 -6.23 -7.09 12.26
N ASP A 107 -5.24 -7.84 12.73
CA ASP A 107 -4.26 -8.52 11.87
C ASP A 107 -4.92 -9.51 10.91
N GLU A 108 -5.86 -10.33 11.38
CA GLU A 108 -6.53 -11.35 10.57
C GLU A 108 -7.29 -10.75 9.38
N THR A 109 -7.93 -9.59 9.57
CA THR A 109 -8.67 -8.90 8.50
C THR A 109 -7.73 -8.40 7.42
N ILE A 110 -6.61 -7.79 7.82
CA ILE A 110 -5.61 -7.27 6.89
C ILE A 110 -4.91 -8.40 6.14
N ASP A 111 -4.55 -9.49 6.83
CA ASP A 111 -3.91 -10.65 6.21
C ASP A 111 -4.82 -11.29 5.15
N LYS A 112 -6.12 -11.44 5.42
CA LYS A 112 -7.10 -11.94 4.44
C LYS A 112 -7.24 -11.01 3.24
N SER A 113 -7.26 -9.70 3.45
CA SER A 113 -7.31 -8.73 2.36
C SER A 113 -6.07 -8.81 1.48
N ASN A 114 -4.88 -8.86 2.08
CA ASN A 114 -3.62 -9.02 1.38
C ASN A 114 -3.56 -10.35 0.59
N GLU A 115 -4.05 -11.45 1.19
CA GLU A 115 -4.12 -12.76 0.52
C GLU A 115 -5.07 -12.73 -0.68
N LYS A 116 -6.23 -12.07 -0.54
CA LYS A 116 -7.19 -11.89 -1.63
C LYS A 116 -6.58 -11.10 -2.79
N PHE A 117 -5.90 -9.99 -2.49
CA PHE A 117 -5.18 -9.20 -3.48
C PHE A 117 -4.09 -10.02 -4.20
N MET A 118 -3.33 -10.84 -3.46
CA MET A 118 -2.32 -11.73 -4.06
C MET A 118 -2.91 -12.77 -5.01
N LYS A 119 -4.13 -13.24 -4.74
CA LYS A 119 -4.84 -14.24 -5.56
C LYS A 119 -5.62 -13.65 -6.73
N MET A 120 -5.84 -12.34 -6.74
CA MET A 120 -6.59 -11.61 -7.76
C MET A 120 -6.02 -11.89 -9.16
N SER A 121 -6.87 -12.11 -10.15
CA SER A 121 -6.48 -12.21 -11.56
C SER A 121 -6.16 -10.83 -12.14
N GLU A 122 -5.59 -10.81 -13.34
CA GLU A 122 -5.40 -9.56 -14.08
C GLU A 122 -6.74 -8.92 -14.46
N GLU A 123 -7.71 -9.73 -14.82
CA GLU A 123 -9.07 -9.27 -15.17
C GLU A 123 -9.73 -8.60 -13.95
N GLU A 124 -9.67 -9.23 -12.77
CA GLU A 124 -10.19 -8.65 -11.52
C GLU A 124 -9.44 -7.37 -11.12
N TYR A 125 -8.13 -7.30 -11.35
CA TYR A 125 -7.35 -6.09 -11.11
C TYR A 125 -7.75 -4.96 -12.06
N ASN A 126 -7.88 -5.26 -13.35
CA ASN A 126 -8.31 -4.29 -14.37
C ASN A 126 -9.75 -3.81 -14.11
N GLU A 127 -10.63 -4.71 -13.65
CA GLU A 127 -11.98 -4.35 -13.21
C GLU A 127 -11.95 -3.38 -12.03
N ALA A 128 -11.11 -3.64 -11.01
CA ALA A 128 -10.95 -2.76 -9.87
C ALA A 128 -10.44 -1.36 -10.26
N GLU A 129 -9.48 -1.29 -11.19
CA GLU A 129 -8.96 -0.03 -11.72
C GLU A 129 -10.01 0.72 -12.55
N ALA A 130 -10.81 0.01 -13.33
CA ALA A 130 -11.91 0.61 -14.09
C ALA A 130 -12.98 1.18 -13.17
N LEU A 131 -13.37 0.42 -12.13
CA LEU A 131 -14.31 0.87 -11.10
C LEU A 131 -13.79 2.09 -10.33
N ALA A 132 -12.49 2.12 -9.99
CA ALA A 132 -11.90 3.28 -9.31
C ALA A 132 -12.01 4.56 -10.16
N LYS A 133 -11.80 4.47 -11.47
CA LYS A 133 -11.98 5.61 -12.39
C LYS A 133 -13.43 6.03 -12.49
N GLU A 134 -14.34 5.07 -12.65
CA GLU A 134 -15.77 5.33 -12.72
C GLU A 134 -16.30 5.98 -11.43
N ILE A 135 -15.79 5.57 -10.25
CA ILE A 135 -16.13 6.19 -8.96
C ILE A 135 -15.77 7.68 -8.99
N ILE A 136 -14.56 8.04 -9.45
CA ILE A 136 -14.15 9.45 -9.53
C ILE A 136 -15.07 10.25 -10.48
N GLU A 137 -15.38 9.70 -11.64
CA GLU A 137 -16.28 10.35 -12.63
C GLU A 137 -17.67 10.56 -12.04
N GLN A 138 -18.27 9.52 -11.46
CA GLN A 138 -19.60 9.62 -10.85
C GLN A 138 -19.60 10.49 -9.60
N LEU A 139 -18.53 10.53 -8.82
CA LEU A 139 -18.38 11.40 -7.66
C LEU A 139 -18.42 12.89 -8.07
N ILE A 140 -17.71 13.24 -9.13
CA ILE A 140 -17.72 14.60 -9.68
C ILE A 140 -19.15 15.01 -10.10
N GLU A 141 -19.87 14.12 -10.80
CA GLU A 141 -21.23 14.41 -11.25
C GLU A 141 -22.21 14.49 -10.09
N ALA A 142 -22.15 13.56 -9.12
CA ALA A 142 -23.01 13.58 -7.95
C ALA A 142 -22.77 14.83 -7.07
N LYS A 143 -21.51 15.26 -6.93
CA LYS A 143 -21.15 16.50 -6.22
C LYS A 143 -21.73 17.75 -6.88
N LYS A 144 -21.81 17.83 -8.21
CA LYS A 144 -22.45 18.95 -8.92
C LYS A 144 -23.94 19.07 -8.58
N ILE A 145 -24.63 17.95 -8.35
CA ILE A 145 -26.02 17.93 -7.90
C ILE A 145 -26.11 18.40 -6.46
N GLY A 146 -25.12 18.06 -5.61
CA GLY A 146 -24.99 18.55 -4.24
C GLY A 146 -26.00 17.95 -3.23
N ASP A 147 -26.79 16.97 -3.66
CA ASP A 147 -27.74 16.26 -2.78
C ASP A 147 -27.26 14.83 -2.51
N PRO A 148 -26.78 14.52 -1.26
CA PRO A 148 -26.35 13.17 -0.88
C PRO A 148 -27.48 12.13 -0.93
N SER A 149 -28.73 12.55 -0.98
CA SER A 149 -29.90 11.67 -1.09
C SER A 149 -30.33 11.40 -2.53
N SER A 150 -29.65 12.02 -3.50
CA SER A 150 -29.94 11.88 -4.93
C SER A 150 -29.79 10.45 -5.42
N LYS A 151 -30.32 10.19 -6.59
CA LYS A 151 -30.16 8.90 -7.28
C LYS A 151 -28.69 8.63 -7.62
N GLU A 152 -28.00 9.68 -8.02
CA GLU A 152 -26.61 9.69 -8.43
C GLU A 152 -25.69 9.39 -7.24
N ALA A 153 -25.92 10.03 -6.07
CA ALA A 153 -25.18 9.76 -4.85
C ALA A 153 -25.38 8.31 -4.36
N LYS A 154 -26.60 7.80 -4.43
CA LYS A 154 -26.88 6.40 -4.09
C LYS A 154 -26.23 5.41 -5.06
N ALA A 155 -26.23 5.72 -6.36
CA ALA A 155 -25.54 4.90 -7.35
C ALA A 155 -24.03 4.87 -7.11
N LEU A 156 -23.44 6.03 -6.80
CA LEU A 156 -22.04 6.17 -6.42
C LEU A 156 -21.70 5.30 -5.19
N ALA A 157 -22.51 5.34 -4.13
CA ALA A 157 -22.29 4.54 -2.94
C ALA A 157 -22.34 3.03 -3.23
N GLU A 158 -23.25 2.57 -4.11
CA GLU A 158 -23.28 1.17 -4.54
C GLU A 158 -22.08 0.81 -5.43
N LEU A 159 -21.60 1.73 -6.27
CA LEU A 159 -20.40 1.53 -7.06
C LEU A 159 -19.16 1.41 -6.17
N HIS A 160 -19.01 2.31 -5.20
CA HIS A 160 -17.92 2.27 -4.22
C HIS A 160 -17.96 0.97 -3.38
N LYS A 161 -19.13 0.53 -2.98
CA LYS A 161 -19.32 -0.77 -2.32
C LYS A 161 -18.84 -1.93 -3.20
N LYS A 162 -19.15 -1.95 -4.50
CA LYS A 162 -18.67 -2.99 -5.42
C LYS A 162 -17.14 -3.02 -5.43
N TRP A 163 -16.51 -1.85 -5.53
CA TRP A 163 -15.06 -1.73 -5.51
C TRP A 163 -14.48 -2.24 -4.18
N LEU A 164 -15.03 -1.89 -3.04
CA LEU A 164 -14.59 -2.40 -1.73
C LEU A 164 -14.72 -3.93 -1.63
N CYS A 165 -15.79 -4.52 -2.18
CA CYS A 165 -16.00 -5.97 -2.16
C CYS A 165 -14.96 -6.76 -2.98
N ILE A 166 -14.24 -6.12 -3.93
CA ILE A 166 -13.11 -6.75 -4.61
C ILE A 166 -11.98 -7.03 -3.61
N TYR A 167 -11.75 -6.13 -2.67
CA TYR A 167 -10.65 -6.22 -1.69
C TYR A 167 -11.08 -6.84 -0.37
N TRP A 168 -12.32 -6.63 0.05
CA TRP A 168 -12.84 -7.09 1.34
C TRP A 168 -13.42 -8.51 1.27
N ASP A 169 -13.15 -9.30 2.31
CA ASP A 169 -13.75 -10.62 2.46
C ASP A 169 -15.23 -10.52 2.87
N LYS A 170 -15.53 -9.59 3.78
CA LYS A 170 -16.89 -9.32 4.25
C LYS A 170 -17.17 -7.84 4.21
N TYR A 171 -18.28 -7.48 3.57
CA TYR A 171 -18.79 -6.11 3.56
C TYR A 171 -19.69 -5.89 4.77
N SER A 172 -19.54 -4.74 5.45
CA SER A 172 -20.55 -4.17 6.34
C SER A 172 -20.70 -2.68 6.07
N LYS A 173 -21.90 -2.15 6.34
CA LYS A 173 -22.18 -0.73 6.18
C LYS A 173 -21.32 0.11 7.14
N GLU A 174 -21.13 -0.38 8.34
CA GLU A 174 -20.34 0.27 9.39
C GLU A 174 -18.89 0.41 8.98
N ALA A 175 -18.30 -0.65 8.40
CA ALA A 175 -16.94 -0.61 7.88
C ALA A 175 -16.82 0.33 6.67
N HIS A 176 -17.82 0.35 5.78
CA HIS A 176 -17.86 1.27 4.64
C HIS A 176 -17.89 2.74 5.09
N VAL A 177 -18.78 3.08 6.04
CA VAL A 177 -18.83 4.42 6.65
C VAL A 177 -17.48 4.76 7.31
N GLY A 178 -16.85 3.82 8.01
CA GLY A 178 -15.55 4.02 8.63
C GLY A 178 -14.45 4.34 7.61
N VAL A 179 -14.46 3.69 6.45
CA VAL A 179 -13.52 3.99 5.36
C VAL A 179 -13.81 5.34 4.72
N ALA A 180 -15.08 5.68 4.46
CA ALA A 180 -15.46 6.99 3.93
C ALA A 180 -15.05 8.13 4.88
N GLN A 181 -15.24 7.94 6.18
CA GLN A 181 -14.74 8.90 7.18
C GLN A 181 -13.21 9.03 7.18
N MET A 182 -12.49 7.93 7.02
CA MET A 182 -11.02 7.96 6.90
C MET A 182 -10.58 8.83 5.71
N TYR A 183 -11.28 8.79 4.58
CA TYR A 183 -10.96 9.64 3.42
C TYR A 183 -11.09 11.13 3.71
N VAL A 184 -11.94 11.51 4.67
CA VAL A 184 -12.09 12.91 5.09
C VAL A 184 -11.00 13.35 6.08
N TYR A 185 -10.60 12.46 7.00
CA TYR A 185 -9.70 12.80 8.11
C TYR A 185 -8.22 12.57 7.79
N ASP A 186 -7.90 11.71 6.84
CA ASP A 186 -6.53 11.45 6.40
C ASP A 186 -6.19 12.36 5.21
N GLU A 187 -5.20 13.24 5.39
CA GLU A 187 -4.82 14.23 4.38
C GLU A 187 -4.44 13.60 3.03
N ILE A 188 -3.80 12.42 3.03
CA ILE A 188 -3.37 11.74 1.81
C ILE A 188 -4.58 11.24 1.01
N PHE A 189 -5.55 10.61 1.68
CA PHE A 189 -6.77 10.16 1.03
C PHE A 189 -7.67 11.31 0.63
N LYS A 190 -7.74 12.35 1.45
CA LYS A 190 -8.47 13.57 1.12
C LYS A 190 -7.90 14.21 -0.14
N GLU A 191 -6.59 14.38 -0.24
CA GLU A 191 -5.91 14.92 -1.42
C GLU A 191 -6.12 14.05 -2.66
N TYR A 192 -6.17 12.72 -2.49
CA TYR A 192 -6.44 11.80 -3.59
C TYR A 192 -7.78 12.07 -4.28
N TYR A 193 -8.83 12.37 -3.53
CA TYR A 193 -10.15 12.71 -4.08
C TYR A 193 -10.22 14.19 -4.47
N ASP A 194 -9.78 15.09 -3.61
CA ASP A 194 -9.95 16.53 -3.77
C ASP A 194 -9.10 17.12 -4.91
N LYS A 195 -8.03 16.45 -5.36
CA LYS A 195 -7.30 16.83 -6.58
C LYS A 195 -8.16 16.81 -7.85
N HIS A 196 -9.29 16.12 -7.83
CA HIS A 196 -10.25 16.05 -8.93
C HIS A 196 -11.39 17.08 -8.80
N GLY A 197 -11.51 17.74 -7.64
CA GLY A 197 -12.48 18.79 -7.32
C GLY A 197 -12.62 18.96 -5.82
N ASP A 198 -12.70 20.21 -5.36
CA ASP A 198 -12.76 20.55 -3.93
C ASP A 198 -13.94 19.87 -3.21
N GLY A 199 -13.68 19.25 -2.06
CA GLY A 199 -14.68 18.63 -1.18
C GLY A 199 -15.28 17.33 -1.74
N LEU A 200 -14.60 16.66 -2.67
CA LEU A 200 -15.04 15.36 -3.19
C LEU A 200 -14.92 14.27 -2.13
N ALA A 201 -13.85 14.29 -1.32
CA ALA A 201 -13.69 13.35 -0.22
C ALA A 201 -14.80 13.44 0.81
N GLU A 202 -15.29 14.66 1.10
CA GLU A 202 -16.38 14.88 2.05
C GLU A 202 -17.74 14.46 1.50
N PHE A 203 -17.92 14.55 0.18
CA PHE A 203 -19.18 14.20 -0.46
C PHE A 203 -19.35 12.69 -0.65
N LEU A 204 -18.24 11.93 -0.83
CA LEU A 204 -18.25 10.48 -0.95
C LEU A 204 -18.66 9.80 0.34
#